data_c173dcebaca9efd5a610a4cfd3a2dbe7
#
_entry.id   c173dcebaca9efd5a610a4cfd3a2dbe7
#
_cell.length_a   1.000
_cell.length_b   1.000
_cell.length_c   1.000
_cell.angle_alpha   90.00
_cell.angle_beta   90.00
_cell.angle_gamma   90.00
#
_symmetry.space_group_name_H-M   'P 1'
#
loop_
_entity.id
_entity.type
_entity.pdbx_description
1 polymer ?
#
loop_
_entity_poly.entity_id
_entity_poly.type
_entity_poly.pdbx_seq_one_letter_code
_entity_poly.pdbx_strand_id
1 'polypeptide(L)'
;MDLFDHSLEEQLKQQAPLAARMRPRTLDEIVGQGHMLGEGSLLRRAIQADRLFSSIILYGPPGTGKTTLARVIANTTQAHFESLSAVLAGVADLRKAIEAATERRRLYRTRTILFIDEVHRWNKAQQDALLPHVESGLITLIGATTQNPYFDVIKALVSRSRIFELKPLSQQDIQTLLKRALADPLVGYGKRQVQVDEQALLHLAEMAGGDARSALNALELAVETTPPEQGLVHITLDVAQESIQRRAILYDKTDDQHYDTISAFIKSVRGSDPDAALYWMTKMLLAGEDPRFVLRRLVILASEDIGMADPNALLVANAAAQSFEYLGMPEGWYTIAQAVIYLSTAPKSNSVGAFWEVQEEIKQNGAGAVPVHLMDSSRDAKGFGHGEGYQYPHSFEGHFTPQQYLPDDLIGRQFYHPSGIGYEAQVAERLERWREAQAKTLGKTETVD
;
A
#
# COMPACT_ATOMS: atom_id res chain seq x y z
N MET A 1 21.74 19.91 -33.42
CA MET A 1 21.46 20.80 -32.26
C MET A 1 21.94 22.18 -32.64
N ASP A 2 21.00 23.12 -32.71
CA ASP A 2 21.29 24.49 -33.09
C ASP A 2 21.89 25.22 -31.85
N LEU A 3 22.66 26.28 -32.09
CA LEU A 3 23.31 27.10 -31.04
C LEU A 3 22.26 27.64 -30.05
N PHE A 4 21.03 27.86 -30.53
CA PHE A 4 19.89 28.28 -29.74
C PHE A 4 19.38 27.19 -28.81
N ASP A 5 19.41 25.93 -29.20
CA ASP A 5 19.03 24.79 -28.38
C ASP A 5 19.97 24.64 -27.19
N HIS A 6 21.27 24.84 -27.37
CA HIS A 6 22.26 24.78 -26.32
C HIS A 6 22.12 25.92 -25.31
N SER A 7 21.88 27.14 -25.81
CA SER A 7 21.60 28.31 -24.95
C SER A 7 20.33 28.15 -24.11
N LEU A 8 19.28 27.61 -24.70
CA LEU A 8 18.03 27.32 -24.00
C LEU A 8 18.22 26.24 -22.93
N GLU A 9 18.94 25.17 -23.24
CA GLU A 9 19.24 24.13 -22.24
C GLU A 9 20.05 24.66 -21.06
N GLU A 10 21.04 25.55 -21.30
CA GLU A 10 21.81 26.17 -20.22
C GLU A 10 20.96 27.10 -19.37
N GLN A 11 20.10 27.91 -19.97
CA GLN A 11 19.16 28.77 -19.24
C GLN A 11 18.17 27.95 -18.41
N LEU A 12 17.59 26.88 -18.98
CA LEU A 12 16.71 25.96 -18.25
C LEU A 12 17.41 25.26 -17.08
N LYS A 13 18.70 24.88 -17.25
CA LYS A 13 19.49 24.30 -16.16
C LYS A 13 19.75 25.29 -15.03
N GLN A 14 19.95 26.57 -15.35
CA GLN A 14 20.17 27.61 -14.33
C GLN A 14 18.87 28.02 -13.61
N GLN A 15 17.74 27.99 -14.31
CA GLN A 15 16.41 28.31 -13.76
C GLN A 15 15.72 27.12 -13.10
N ALA A 16 16.31 25.93 -13.20
CA ALA A 16 15.75 24.74 -12.56
C ALA A 16 15.69 24.90 -11.03
N PRO A 17 14.65 24.38 -10.36
CA PRO A 17 14.55 24.39 -8.89
C PRO A 17 15.82 23.87 -8.21
N LEU A 18 16.16 24.42 -7.04
CA LEU A 18 17.35 24.05 -6.27
C LEU A 18 17.47 22.54 -6.08
N ALA A 19 16.37 21.88 -5.76
CA ALA A 19 16.30 20.42 -5.63
C ALA A 19 16.68 19.66 -6.92
N ALA A 20 16.51 20.25 -8.09
CA ALA A 20 16.93 19.68 -9.35
C ALA A 20 18.41 19.99 -9.67
N ARG A 21 18.86 21.19 -9.37
CA ARG A 21 20.25 21.63 -9.56
C ARG A 21 21.21 20.87 -8.63
N MET A 22 20.81 20.64 -7.38
CA MET A 22 21.58 19.96 -6.33
C MET A 22 21.58 18.43 -6.43
N ARG A 23 21.06 17.84 -7.53
CA ARG A 23 21.06 16.38 -7.69
C ARG A 23 22.49 15.83 -7.76
N PRO A 24 22.82 14.82 -6.93
CA PRO A 24 24.07 14.09 -7.01
C PRO A 24 24.40 13.60 -8.42
N ARG A 25 25.66 13.70 -8.80
CA ARG A 25 26.19 13.24 -10.09
C ARG A 25 27.03 11.98 -9.96
N THR A 26 27.57 11.75 -8.76
CA THR A 26 28.39 10.60 -8.40
C THR A 26 27.81 9.87 -7.19
N LEU A 27 28.26 8.64 -6.95
CA LEU A 27 27.83 7.86 -5.78
C LEU A 27 28.25 8.51 -4.47
N ASP A 28 29.40 9.19 -4.43
CA ASP A 28 29.95 9.80 -3.23
C ASP A 28 29.21 11.11 -2.84
N GLU A 29 28.51 11.70 -3.79
CA GLU A 29 27.66 12.86 -3.53
C GLU A 29 26.30 12.48 -2.92
N ILE A 30 25.91 11.20 -3.00
CA ILE A 30 24.63 10.75 -2.41
C ILE A 30 24.77 10.77 -0.89
N VAL A 31 23.87 11.51 -0.25
CA VAL A 31 23.80 11.62 1.20
C VAL A 31 22.83 10.57 1.74
N GLY A 32 23.17 9.96 2.87
CA GLY A 32 22.39 8.88 3.46
C GLY A 32 22.52 7.55 2.70
N GLN A 33 21.57 6.66 2.89
CA GLN A 33 21.47 5.34 2.22
C GLN A 33 22.70 4.43 2.44
N GLY A 34 23.46 4.63 3.54
CA GLY A 34 24.69 3.89 3.83
C GLY A 34 24.52 2.38 3.88
N HIS A 35 23.32 1.89 4.23
CA HIS A 35 22.98 0.46 4.30
C HIS A 35 23.07 -0.24 2.92
N MET A 36 22.88 0.47 1.81
CA MET A 36 22.96 -0.10 0.45
C MET A 36 24.04 0.51 -0.43
N LEU A 37 24.53 1.72 -0.13
CA LEU A 37 25.56 2.43 -0.90
C LEU A 37 26.88 2.57 -0.14
N GLY A 38 26.97 2.11 1.11
CA GLY A 38 28.20 2.11 1.88
C GLY A 38 29.32 1.31 1.22
N GLU A 39 30.55 1.53 1.65
CA GLU A 39 31.71 0.80 1.14
C GLU A 39 31.50 -0.72 1.29
N GLY A 40 31.83 -1.46 0.24
CA GLY A 40 31.67 -2.92 0.22
C GLY A 40 30.25 -3.43 0.01
N SER A 41 29.23 -2.56 -0.06
CA SER A 41 27.84 -2.99 -0.31
C SER A 41 27.69 -3.59 -1.72
N LEU A 42 26.72 -4.51 -1.85
CA LEU A 42 26.48 -5.22 -3.11
C LEU A 42 26.18 -4.26 -4.28
N LEU A 43 25.29 -3.29 -4.06
CA LEU A 43 24.88 -2.35 -5.11
C LEU A 43 26.05 -1.46 -5.53
N ARG A 44 26.80 -0.91 -4.56
CA ARG A 44 27.98 -0.07 -4.88
C ARG A 44 29.02 -0.85 -5.67
N ARG A 45 29.35 -2.06 -5.26
CA ARG A 45 30.30 -2.93 -6.01
C ARG A 45 29.82 -3.25 -7.41
N ALA A 46 28.51 -3.55 -7.58
CA ALA A 46 27.95 -3.84 -8.89
C ALA A 46 28.02 -2.64 -9.84
N ILE A 47 27.77 -1.42 -9.33
CA ILE A 47 27.87 -0.18 -10.10
C ILE A 47 29.34 0.09 -10.48
N GLN A 48 30.27 0.02 -9.53
CA GLN A 48 31.70 0.28 -9.75
C GLN A 48 32.36 -0.74 -10.71
N ALA A 49 31.90 -2.00 -10.64
CA ALA A 49 32.37 -3.05 -11.52
C ALA A 49 31.69 -3.04 -12.92
N ASP A 50 30.75 -2.13 -13.15
CA ASP A 50 29.92 -2.07 -14.36
C ASP A 50 29.17 -3.40 -14.65
N ARG A 51 28.78 -4.10 -13.60
CA ARG A 51 28.05 -5.38 -13.64
C ARG A 51 26.70 -5.25 -12.96
N LEU A 52 25.83 -4.45 -13.56
CA LEU A 52 24.47 -4.27 -13.04
C LEU A 52 23.65 -5.54 -13.20
N PHE A 53 22.66 -5.66 -12.34
CA PHE A 53 21.60 -6.65 -12.46
C PHE A 53 20.73 -6.36 -13.70
N SER A 54 20.06 -7.37 -14.23
CA SER A 54 19.13 -7.20 -15.36
C SER A 54 17.96 -6.29 -15.04
N SER A 55 17.53 -6.28 -13.77
CA SER A 55 16.46 -5.41 -13.28
C SER A 55 16.70 -5.02 -11.83
N ILE A 56 16.38 -3.76 -11.50
CA ILE A 56 16.45 -3.18 -10.17
C ILE A 56 15.11 -2.51 -9.88
N ILE A 57 14.58 -2.71 -8.68
CA ILE A 57 13.45 -1.97 -8.17
C ILE A 57 13.91 -1.15 -6.96
N LEU A 58 13.77 0.16 -7.06
CA LEU A 58 14.05 1.13 -6.00
C LEU A 58 12.72 1.50 -5.36
N TYR A 59 12.52 1.15 -4.10
CA TYR A 59 11.30 1.54 -3.39
C TYR A 59 11.60 2.35 -2.14
N GLY A 60 10.63 3.15 -1.70
CA GLY A 60 10.74 3.97 -0.51
C GLY A 60 10.05 5.34 -0.66
N PRO A 61 9.98 6.14 0.42
CA PRO A 61 9.24 7.39 0.46
C PRO A 61 9.67 8.42 -0.60
N PRO A 62 8.83 9.41 -0.91
CA PRO A 62 9.18 10.52 -1.78
C PRO A 62 10.44 11.26 -1.30
N GLY A 63 11.19 11.85 -2.21
CA GLY A 63 12.36 12.69 -1.87
C GLY A 63 13.59 11.97 -1.34
N THR A 64 13.57 10.62 -1.24
CA THR A 64 14.71 9.80 -0.74
C THR A 64 15.82 9.58 -1.77
N GLY A 65 15.62 10.00 -3.04
CA GLY A 65 16.65 9.97 -4.07
C GLY A 65 16.55 8.84 -5.10
N LYS A 66 15.41 8.14 -5.24
CA LYS A 66 15.22 7.04 -6.22
C LYS A 66 15.63 7.40 -7.64
N THR A 67 15.05 8.46 -8.20
CA THR A 67 15.36 8.97 -9.54
C THR A 67 16.82 9.45 -9.65
N THR A 68 17.34 10.04 -8.58
CA THR A 68 18.73 10.50 -8.49
C THR A 68 19.69 9.32 -8.55
N LEU A 69 19.46 8.28 -7.76
CA LEU A 69 20.29 7.07 -7.76
C LEU A 69 20.29 6.39 -9.13
N ALA A 70 19.12 6.28 -9.78
CA ALA A 70 19.04 5.71 -11.12
C ALA A 70 19.89 6.48 -12.14
N ARG A 71 19.90 7.82 -12.08
CA ARG A 71 20.75 8.67 -12.93
C ARG A 71 22.24 8.51 -12.61
N VAL A 72 22.61 8.45 -11.33
CA VAL A 72 23.99 8.22 -10.91
C VAL A 72 24.50 6.86 -11.38
N ILE A 73 23.65 5.82 -11.31
CA ILE A 73 23.97 4.50 -11.86
C ILE A 73 24.26 4.59 -13.36
N ALA A 74 23.39 5.26 -14.12
CA ALA A 74 23.57 5.39 -15.57
C ALA A 74 24.86 6.17 -15.93
N ASN A 75 25.12 7.27 -15.23
CA ASN A 75 26.33 8.06 -15.44
C ASN A 75 27.61 7.26 -15.15
N THR A 76 27.61 6.52 -14.03
CA THR A 76 28.78 5.71 -13.61
C THR A 76 29.05 4.56 -14.58
N THR A 77 28.01 3.95 -15.14
CA THR A 77 28.10 2.80 -16.06
C THR A 77 28.15 3.21 -17.53
N GLN A 78 28.19 4.50 -17.84
CA GLN A 78 28.19 5.05 -19.21
C GLN A 78 27.02 4.52 -20.08
N ALA A 79 25.93 4.12 -19.45
CA ALA A 79 24.72 3.67 -20.14
C ALA A 79 23.84 4.86 -20.54
N HIS A 80 23.16 4.73 -21.66
CA HIS A 80 22.14 5.72 -22.03
C HIS A 80 20.97 5.63 -21.03
N PHE A 81 20.56 6.77 -20.47
CA PHE A 81 19.46 6.87 -19.53
C PHE A 81 18.19 7.33 -20.24
N GLU A 82 17.24 6.41 -20.37
CA GLU A 82 15.89 6.67 -20.88
C GLU A 82 14.90 6.68 -19.71
N SER A 83 14.06 7.70 -19.61
CA SER A 83 13.14 7.85 -18.47
C SER A 83 11.69 7.93 -18.94
N LEU A 84 10.86 7.06 -18.39
CA LEU A 84 9.41 7.08 -18.59
C LEU A 84 8.72 7.31 -17.24
N SER A 85 7.68 8.13 -17.26
CA SER A 85 6.77 8.26 -16.11
C SER A 85 5.58 7.32 -16.33
N ALA A 86 5.35 6.39 -15.41
CA ALA A 86 4.23 5.46 -15.52
C ALA A 86 2.86 6.16 -15.46
N VAL A 87 2.80 7.40 -14.96
CA VAL A 87 1.59 8.22 -14.95
C VAL A 87 1.25 8.76 -16.34
N LEU A 88 2.25 9.09 -17.15
CA LEU A 88 2.07 9.76 -18.45
C LEU A 88 2.31 8.83 -19.63
N ALA A 89 3.17 7.83 -19.48
CA ALA A 89 3.61 6.96 -20.57
C ALA A 89 2.76 5.69 -20.69
N GLY A 90 2.43 5.34 -21.92
CA GLY A 90 1.70 4.12 -22.27
C GLY A 90 2.60 3.07 -22.98
N VAL A 91 1.95 2.00 -23.47
CA VAL A 91 2.63 0.92 -24.24
C VAL A 91 3.29 1.46 -25.51
N ALA A 92 2.73 2.50 -26.15
CA ALA A 92 3.30 3.11 -27.32
C ALA A 92 4.65 3.79 -27.03
N ASP A 93 4.76 4.47 -25.88
CA ASP A 93 5.99 5.14 -25.47
C ASP A 93 7.07 4.11 -25.06
N LEU A 94 6.65 3.02 -24.41
CA LEU A 94 7.53 1.90 -24.13
C LEU A 94 8.09 1.31 -25.44
N ARG A 95 7.26 1.09 -26.45
CA ARG A 95 7.73 0.56 -27.76
C ARG A 95 8.77 1.47 -28.40
N LYS A 96 8.53 2.78 -28.44
CA LYS A 96 9.51 3.77 -28.96
C LYS A 96 10.83 3.70 -28.19
N ALA A 97 10.79 3.64 -26.86
CA ALA A 97 11.98 3.52 -26.04
C ALA A 97 12.77 2.22 -26.33
N ILE A 98 12.07 1.09 -26.53
CA ILE A 98 12.66 -0.20 -26.89
C ILE A 98 13.29 -0.16 -28.30
N GLU A 99 12.60 0.41 -29.28
CA GLU A 99 13.11 0.59 -30.64
C GLU A 99 14.40 1.43 -30.62
N ALA A 100 14.38 2.56 -29.91
CA ALA A 100 15.56 3.41 -29.75
C ALA A 100 16.70 2.69 -29.01
N ALA A 101 16.41 1.87 -27.99
CA ALA A 101 17.41 1.06 -27.31
C ALA A 101 18.03 0.01 -28.24
N THR A 102 17.22 -0.63 -29.08
CA THR A 102 17.66 -1.61 -30.07
C THR A 102 18.61 -0.97 -31.09
N GLU A 103 18.24 0.21 -31.61
CA GLU A 103 19.06 0.95 -32.55
C GLU A 103 20.40 1.40 -31.95
N ARG A 104 20.36 1.97 -30.71
CA ARG A 104 21.58 2.35 -29.96
C ARG A 104 22.50 1.14 -29.74
N ARG A 105 21.94 0.00 -29.38
CA ARG A 105 22.72 -1.23 -29.17
C ARG A 105 23.34 -1.72 -30.43
N ARG A 106 22.61 -1.66 -31.55
CA ARG A 106 23.10 -2.10 -32.88
C ARG A 106 24.18 -1.18 -33.43
N LEU A 107 23.98 0.14 -33.37
CA LEU A 107 24.87 1.13 -34.01
C LEU A 107 26.09 1.49 -33.15
N TYR A 108 25.85 1.69 -31.83
CA TYR A 108 26.85 2.26 -30.93
C TYR A 108 27.32 1.29 -29.84
N ARG A 109 26.76 0.08 -29.76
CA ARG A 109 27.02 -0.90 -28.71
C ARG A 109 26.72 -0.35 -27.30
N THR A 110 26.00 0.75 -27.20
CA THR A 110 25.68 1.41 -25.96
C THR A 110 24.51 0.69 -25.28
N ARG A 111 24.63 0.43 -23.98
CA ARG A 111 23.56 -0.13 -23.14
C ARG A 111 22.53 0.94 -22.83
N THR A 112 21.29 0.55 -22.63
CA THR A 112 20.20 1.44 -22.22
C THR A 112 19.70 1.03 -20.84
N ILE A 113 19.72 1.97 -19.90
CA ILE A 113 18.97 1.88 -18.64
C ILE A 113 17.62 2.53 -18.89
N LEU A 114 16.57 1.74 -18.80
CA LEU A 114 15.19 2.23 -18.84
C LEU A 114 14.71 2.45 -17.40
N PHE A 115 14.57 3.71 -17.03
CA PHE A 115 14.03 4.12 -15.75
C PHE A 115 12.52 4.34 -15.86
N ILE A 116 11.74 3.68 -15.01
CA ILE A 116 10.29 3.86 -14.95
C ILE A 116 9.95 4.41 -13.57
N ASP A 117 9.51 5.67 -13.55
CA ASP A 117 9.05 6.31 -12.32
C ASP A 117 7.61 5.91 -12.02
N GLU A 118 7.33 5.59 -10.75
CA GLU A 118 6.04 5.12 -10.24
C GLU A 118 5.54 3.86 -10.98
N VAL A 119 6.41 2.86 -11.14
CA VAL A 119 6.14 1.62 -11.93
C VAL A 119 4.85 0.89 -11.50
N HIS A 120 4.41 1.03 -10.26
CA HIS A 120 3.16 0.48 -9.74
C HIS A 120 1.91 1.08 -10.41
N ARG A 121 2.00 2.24 -11.07
CA ARG A 121 0.91 2.85 -11.83
C ARG A 121 0.61 2.13 -13.15
N TRP A 122 1.56 1.34 -13.63
CA TRP A 122 1.34 0.53 -14.81
C TRP A 122 0.49 -0.70 -14.49
N ASN A 123 -0.47 -1.01 -15.36
CA ASN A 123 -1.25 -2.23 -15.25
C ASN A 123 -0.40 -3.47 -15.59
N LYS A 124 -0.95 -4.65 -15.29
CA LYS A 124 -0.24 -5.93 -15.50
C LYS A 124 0.27 -6.10 -16.94
N ALA A 125 -0.53 -5.75 -17.95
CA ALA A 125 -0.13 -5.90 -19.36
C ALA A 125 1.03 -4.98 -19.75
N GLN A 126 1.09 -3.76 -19.19
CA GLN A 126 2.19 -2.83 -19.39
C GLN A 126 3.48 -3.33 -18.72
N GLN A 127 3.37 -3.87 -17.51
CA GLN A 127 4.51 -4.46 -16.81
C GLN A 127 4.99 -5.74 -17.50
N ASP A 128 4.09 -6.61 -17.98
CA ASP A 128 4.41 -7.83 -18.72
C ASP A 128 5.17 -7.52 -20.02
N ALA A 129 4.86 -6.39 -20.67
CA ALA A 129 5.54 -5.97 -21.91
C ALA A 129 7.05 -5.66 -21.72
N LEU A 130 7.52 -5.45 -20.48
CA LEU A 130 8.95 -5.26 -20.18
C LEU A 130 9.74 -6.58 -20.17
N LEU A 131 9.09 -7.69 -19.81
CA LEU A 131 9.76 -8.97 -19.52
C LEU A 131 10.69 -9.45 -20.64
N PRO A 132 10.26 -9.52 -21.92
CA PRO A 132 11.12 -10.01 -22.99
C PRO A 132 12.40 -9.17 -23.16
N HIS A 133 12.32 -7.86 -22.91
CA HIS A 133 13.42 -6.92 -23.12
C HIS A 133 14.40 -6.91 -21.94
N VAL A 134 13.92 -7.18 -20.74
CA VAL A 134 14.75 -7.39 -19.54
C VAL A 134 15.45 -8.75 -19.61
N GLU A 135 14.73 -9.80 -20.00
CA GLU A 135 15.28 -11.16 -20.14
C GLU A 135 16.34 -11.27 -21.23
N SER A 136 16.14 -10.59 -22.35
CA SER A 136 17.14 -10.55 -23.44
C SER A 136 18.36 -9.69 -23.12
N GLY A 137 18.33 -8.91 -22.02
CA GLY A 137 19.39 -7.95 -21.67
C GLY A 137 19.51 -6.77 -22.65
N LEU A 138 18.47 -6.52 -23.47
CA LEU A 138 18.41 -5.34 -24.35
C LEU A 138 18.41 -4.06 -23.54
N ILE A 139 17.64 -4.06 -22.45
CA ILE A 139 17.57 -2.98 -21.46
C ILE A 139 17.92 -3.49 -20.05
N THR A 140 18.48 -2.60 -19.25
CA THR A 140 18.52 -2.75 -17.79
C THR A 140 17.37 -1.94 -17.22
N LEU A 141 16.38 -2.59 -16.61
CA LEU A 141 15.24 -1.91 -15.99
C LEU A 141 15.63 -1.37 -14.62
N ILE A 142 15.32 -0.11 -14.35
CA ILE A 142 15.27 0.45 -12.99
C ILE A 142 13.86 0.97 -12.74
N GLY A 143 13.04 0.22 -12.02
CA GLY A 143 11.72 0.66 -11.57
C GLY A 143 11.83 1.45 -10.28
N ALA A 144 11.18 2.61 -10.19
CA ALA A 144 11.01 3.35 -8.94
C ALA A 144 9.56 3.27 -8.49
N THR A 145 9.34 3.10 -7.20
CA THR A 145 8.00 3.08 -6.60
C THR A 145 8.04 3.62 -5.17
N THR A 146 6.94 4.23 -4.76
CA THR A 146 6.69 4.58 -3.35
C THR A 146 5.97 3.45 -2.61
N GLN A 147 5.47 2.45 -3.31
CA GLN A 147 4.69 1.33 -2.78
C GLN A 147 5.55 0.08 -2.61
N ASN A 148 5.11 -0.83 -1.74
CA ASN A 148 5.79 -2.12 -1.55
C ASN A 148 5.73 -2.94 -2.85
N PRO A 149 6.88 -3.21 -3.51
CA PRO A 149 6.91 -3.86 -4.81
C PRO A 149 6.37 -5.30 -4.81
N TYR A 150 6.30 -5.96 -3.67
CA TYR A 150 5.76 -7.31 -3.57
C TYR A 150 4.23 -7.37 -3.78
N PHE A 151 3.53 -6.25 -3.62
CA PHE A 151 2.08 -6.17 -3.82
C PHE A 151 1.71 -5.55 -5.17
N ASP A 152 2.45 -4.55 -5.61
CA ASP A 152 2.05 -3.67 -6.71
C ASP A 152 2.83 -3.90 -8.01
N VAL A 153 3.93 -4.67 -7.94
CA VAL A 153 4.68 -5.09 -9.13
C VAL A 153 4.40 -6.57 -9.40
N ILE A 154 4.26 -6.93 -10.68
CA ILE A 154 3.97 -8.31 -11.05
C ILE A 154 5.07 -9.27 -10.58
N LYS A 155 4.67 -10.44 -10.10
CA LYS A 155 5.59 -11.46 -9.56
C LYS A 155 6.70 -11.82 -10.53
N ALA A 156 6.43 -11.79 -11.82
CA ALA A 156 7.42 -12.10 -12.87
C ALA A 156 8.56 -11.07 -12.94
N LEU A 157 8.29 -9.76 -12.74
CA LEU A 157 9.31 -8.73 -12.63
C LEU A 157 10.04 -8.78 -11.28
N VAL A 158 9.30 -8.96 -10.18
CA VAL A 158 9.86 -9.07 -8.83
C VAL A 158 10.88 -10.21 -8.75
N SER A 159 10.55 -11.40 -9.29
CA SER A 159 11.44 -12.57 -9.27
C SER A 159 12.75 -12.38 -10.07
N ARG A 160 12.76 -11.45 -11.02
CA ARG A 160 13.90 -11.11 -11.88
C ARG A 160 14.63 -9.85 -11.45
N SER A 161 14.15 -9.17 -10.42
CA SER A 161 14.67 -7.89 -9.95
C SER A 161 15.44 -8.03 -8.65
N ARG A 162 16.43 -7.15 -8.44
CA ARG A 162 16.95 -6.87 -7.11
C ARG A 162 16.23 -5.66 -6.54
N ILE A 163 15.66 -5.84 -5.36
CA ILE A 163 14.89 -4.81 -4.67
C ILE A 163 15.80 -4.11 -3.67
N PHE A 164 15.82 -2.78 -3.73
CA PHE A 164 16.57 -1.93 -2.81
C PHE A 164 15.63 -0.90 -2.19
N GLU A 165 15.61 -0.89 -0.86
CA GLU A 165 14.82 0.06 -0.09
C GLU A 165 15.63 1.34 0.17
N LEU A 166 15.07 2.49 -0.22
CA LEU A 166 15.58 3.80 0.17
C LEU A 166 14.83 4.27 1.42
N LYS A 167 15.56 4.47 2.50
CA LYS A 167 15.01 4.96 3.76
C LYS A 167 14.87 6.48 3.76
N PRO A 168 13.94 7.05 4.56
CA PRO A 168 13.92 8.47 4.81
C PRO A 168 15.32 8.96 5.23
N LEU A 169 15.71 10.14 4.77
CA LEU A 169 16.98 10.73 5.17
C LEU A 169 16.92 11.15 6.64
N SER A 170 18.01 10.96 7.37
CA SER A 170 18.10 11.44 8.74
C SER A 170 18.13 12.98 8.78
N GLN A 171 17.80 13.56 9.91
CA GLN A 171 17.92 15.01 10.10
C GLN A 171 19.34 15.53 9.81
N GLN A 172 20.36 14.75 10.16
CA GLN A 172 21.76 15.07 9.86
C GLN A 172 22.08 15.02 8.37
N ASP A 173 21.50 14.05 7.63
CA ASP A 173 21.63 13.95 6.19
C ASP A 173 21.02 15.19 5.50
N ILE A 174 19.82 15.58 5.92
CA ILE A 174 19.15 16.78 5.37
C ILE A 174 19.96 18.04 5.68
N GLN A 175 20.47 18.22 6.92
CA GLN A 175 21.34 19.36 7.24
C GLN A 175 22.59 19.38 6.35
N THR A 176 23.19 18.21 6.09
CA THR A 176 24.34 18.10 5.21
C THR A 176 24.01 18.57 3.80
N LEU A 177 22.83 18.19 3.27
CA LEU A 177 22.35 18.65 1.96
C LEU A 177 22.11 20.16 1.93
N LEU A 178 21.47 20.72 2.96
CA LEU A 178 21.20 22.16 3.06
C LEU A 178 22.51 22.97 3.14
N LYS A 179 23.47 22.54 3.97
CA LYS A 179 24.79 23.15 4.07
C LYS A 179 25.55 23.09 2.74
N ARG A 180 25.48 21.96 2.05
CA ARG A 180 26.08 21.82 0.70
C ARG A 180 25.42 22.79 -0.29
N ALA A 181 24.09 22.92 -0.28
CA ALA A 181 23.37 23.85 -1.14
C ALA A 181 23.74 25.32 -0.89
N LEU A 182 24.00 25.70 0.36
CA LEU A 182 24.47 27.03 0.73
C LEU A 182 25.91 27.29 0.28
N ALA A 183 26.77 26.27 0.34
CA ALA A 183 28.21 26.43 0.05
C ALA A 183 28.57 26.27 -1.44
N ASP A 184 27.75 25.55 -2.24
CA ASP A 184 28.08 25.25 -3.63
C ASP A 184 27.98 26.51 -4.53
N PRO A 185 29.10 26.95 -5.17
CA PRO A 185 29.10 28.15 -6.00
C PRO A 185 28.56 27.94 -7.42
N LEU A 186 28.36 26.68 -7.86
CA LEU A 186 27.95 26.37 -9.23
C LEU A 186 26.45 26.14 -9.35
N VAL A 187 25.89 25.37 -8.43
CA VAL A 187 24.50 24.91 -8.49
C VAL A 187 23.68 25.34 -7.27
N GLY A 188 24.35 25.80 -6.21
CA GLY A 188 23.74 26.30 -4.98
C GLY A 188 23.82 27.82 -4.85
N TYR A 189 23.96 28.28 -3.61
CA TYR A 189 24.00 29.69 -3.22
C TYR A 189 25.38 30.21 -2.87
N GLY A 190 26.46 29.44 -3.05
CA GLY A 190 27.80 29.80 -2.64
C GLY A 190 28.39 31.10 -3.27
N LYS A 191 27.75 31.67 -4.31
CA LYS A 191 28.10 32.97 -4.89
C LYS A 191 27.31 34.13 -4.26
N ARG A 192 26.25 33.84 -3.52
CA ARG A 192 25.43 34.85 -2.82
C ARG A 192 25.87 34.94 -1.36
N GLN A 193 25.74 36.09 -0.77
CA GLN A 193 25.90 36.21 0.68
C GLN A 193 24.61 35.79 1.36
N VAL A 194 24.57 34.54 1.80
CA VAL A 194 23.43 33.96 2.50
C VAL A 194 23.89 33.45 3.86
N GLN A 195 23.27 33.90 4.91
CA GLN A 195 23.48 33.43 6.28
C GLN A 195 22.19 32.78 6.76
N VAL A 196 22.28 31.56 7.27
CA VAL A 196 21.14 30.83 7.84
C VAL A 196 21.44 30.55 9.30
N ASP A 197 20.54 30.90 10.19
CA ASP A 197 20.67 30.61 11.62
C ASP A 197 20.66 29.10 11.85
N GLU A 198 21.42 28.63 12.82
CA GLU A 198 21.49 27.19 13.14
C GLU A 198 20.12 26.61 13.49
N GLN A 199 19.30 27.36 14.23
CA GLN A 199 17.93 26.96 14.57
C GLN A 199 17.03 26.90 13.34
N ALA A 200 17.19 27.80 12.36
CA ALA A 200 16.48 27.77 11.10
C ALA A 200 16.85 26.52 10.27
N LEU A 201 18.15 26.19 10.21
CA LEU A 201 18.64 25.01 9.51
C LEU A 201 18.13 23.70 10.14
N LEU A 202 18.14 23.65 11.49
CA LEU A 202 17.58 22.51 12.25
C LEU A 202 16.09 22.35 11.96
N HIS A 203 15.34 23.45 12.00
CA HIS A 203 13.90 23.44 11.75
C HIS A 203 13.56 22.96 10.34
N LEU A 204 14.25 23.48 9.31
CA LEU A 204 14.07 23.02 7.93
C LEU A 204 14.35 21.51 7.79
N ALA A 205 15.39 21.01 8.44
CA ALA A 205 15.77 19.60 8.39
C ALA A 205 14.76 18.70 9.11
N GLU A 206 14.23 19.14 10.24
CA GLU A 206 13.23 18.41 11.01
C GLU A 206 11.88 18.34 10.26
N MET A 207 11.41 19.50 9.80
CA MET A 207 10.11 19.64 9.15
C MET A 207 10.05 18.97 7.77
N ALA A 208 11.20 18.79 7.12
CA ALA A 208 11.28 18.04 5.85
C ALA A 208 10.95 16.55 6.00
N GLY A 209 11.01 15.98 7.23
CA GLY A 209 10.61 14.60 7.49
C GLY A 209 11.36 13.55 6.64
N GLY A 210 12.65 13.79 6.33
CA GLY A 210 13.48 12.89 5.53
C GLY A 210 13.35 13.06 4.00
N ASP A 211 12.61 14.06 3.53
CA ASP A 211 12.44 14.40 2.11
C ASP A 211 13.40 15.52 1.69
N ALA A 212 14.47 15.16 0.96
CA ALA A 212 15.46 16.11 0.45
C ALA A 212 14.86 17.18 -0.47
N ARG A 213 13.85 16.82 -1.28
CA ARG A 213 13.22 17.76 -2.21
C ARG A 213 12.45 18.84 -1.44
N SER A 214 11.70 18.42 -0.42
CA SER A 214 10.97 19.34 0.46
C SER A 214 11.91 20.32 1.16
N ALA A 215 13.01 19.82 1.74
CA ALA A 215 14.01 20.64 2.41
C ALA A 215 14.67 21.67 1.49
N LEU A 216 15.10 21.25 0.30
CA LEU A 216 15.76 22.13 -0.67
C LEU A 216 14.80 23.16 -1.27
N ASN A 217 13.55 22.80 -1.52
CA ASN A 217 12.53 23.74 -1.99
C ASN A 217 12.20 24.79 -0.92
N ALA A 218 12.14 24.39 0.35
CA ALA A 218 11.91 25.31 1.45
C ALA A 218 13.10 26.29 1.62
N LEU A 219 14.32 25.78 1.52
CA LEU A 219 15.53 26.65 1.52
C LEU A 219 15.51 27.62 0.34
N GLU A 220 15.17 27.14 -0.86
CA GLU A 220 15.06 27.98 -2.06
C GLU A 220 14.03 29.09 -1.86
N LEU A 221 12.84 28.75 -1.36
CA LEU A 221 11.80 29.73 -1.07
C LEU A 221 12.28 30.77 -0.06
N ALA A 222 12.89 30.33 1.06
CA ALA A 222 13.44 31.22 2.06
C ALA A 222 14.44 32.21 1.48
N VAL A 223 15.41 31.72 0.68
CA VAL A 223 16.48 32.57 0.11
C VAL A 223 15.97 33.51 -0.97
N GLU A 224 15.05 33.07 -1.84
CA GLU A 224 14.56 33.89 -2.97
C GLU A 224 13.53 34.92 -2.53
N THR A 225 12.82 34.71 -1.41
CA THR A 225 11.76 35.63 -0.93
C THR A 225 12.27 36.61 0.14
N THR A 226 13.42 36.36 0.76
CA THR A 226 13.98 37.26 1.81
C THR A 226 14.78 38.40 1.17
N PRO A 227 14.39 39.68 1.36
CA PRO A 227 15.14 40.79 0.84
C PRO A 227 16.55 40.88 1.47
N PRO A 228 17.60 41.15 0.68
CA PRO A 228 18.95 41.31 1.22
C PRO A 228 19.07 42.61 2.03
N GLU A 229 19.57 42.50 3.24
CA GLU A 229 19.99 43.66 4.04
C GLU A 229 21.49 43.89 3.88
N GLN A 230 21.89 45.04 3.39
CA GLN A 230 23.31 45.37 3.07
C GLN A 230 24.01 44.34 2.18
N GLY A 231 23.24 43.65 1.30
CA GLY A 231 23.76 42.61 0.40
C GLY A 231 23.78 41.19 0.99
N LEU A 232 23.38 41.02 2.26
CA LEU A 232 23.31 39.76 2.97
C LEU A 232 21.84 39.31 3.08
N VAL A 233 21.54 38.11 2.62
CA VAL A 233 20.25 37.43 2.86
C VAL A 233 20.36 36.67 4.19
N HIS A 234 19.60 37.06 5.17
CA HIS A 234 19.62 36.45 6.50
C HIS A 234 18.33 35.65 6.75
N ILE A 235 18.47 34.34 6.89
CA ILE A 235 17.36 33.40 7.11
C ILE A 235 17.29 33.10 8.62
N THR A 236 16.30 33.70 9.26
CA THR A 236 15.97 33.48 10.68
C THR A 236 15.05 32.24 10.82
N LEU A 237 14.81 31.82 12.07
CA LEU A 237 13.86 30.76 12.39
C LEU A 237 12.45 31.09 11.87
N ASP A 238 11.98 32.32 12.00
CA ASP A 238 10.64 32.73 11.55
C ASP A 238 10.52 32.59 10.04
N VAL A 239 11.51 33.04 9.27
CA VAL A 239 11.55 32.85 7.80
C VAL A 239 11.54 31.37 7.43
N ALA A 240 12.29 30.55 8.15
CA ALA A 240 12.31 29.11 7.92
C ALA A 240 10.95 28.46 8.20
N GLN A 241 10.25 28.89 9.25
CA GLN A 241 8.90 28.41 9.59
C GLN A 241 7.86 28.78 8.53
N GLU A 242 7.94 29.99 7.98
CA GLU A 242 7.06 30.42 6.90
C GLU A 242 7.35 29.68 5.58
N SER A 243 8.62 29.39 5.31
CA SER A 243 9.07 28.79 4.05
C SER A 243 8.80 27.29 3.96
N ILE A 244 8.79 26.59 5.08
CA ILE A 244 8.38 25.19 5.15
C ILE A 244 6.97 25.14 5.74
N GLN A 245 5.97 25.28 4.87
CA GLN A 245 4.61 25.02 5.30
C GLN A 245 4.57 23.64 5.93
N ARG A 246 3.96 23.53 7.13
CA ARG A 246 3.69 22.22 7.73
C ARG A 246 3.20 21.30 6.62
N ARG A 247 3.92 20.22 6.33
CA ARG A 247 3.30 19.10 5.63
C ARG A 247 1.96 18.92 6.34
N ALA A 248 0.86 19.16 5.65
CA ALA A 248 -0.36 18.46 5.96
C ALA A 248 0.13 17.04 6.23
N ILE A 249 -0.25 16.41 7.34
CA ILE A 249 0.21 15.08 7.71
C ILE A 249 0.06 14.24 6.44
N LEU A 250 1.12 14.24 5.61
CA LEU A 250 1.13 13.52 4.34
C LEU A 250 1.39 12.07 4.72
N TYR A 251 0.33 11.48 5.10
CA TYR A 251 0.12 10.07 5.10
C TYR A 251 0.20 9.66 3.64
N ASP A 252 1.35 9.14 3.23
CA ASP A 252 1.46 8.61 1.88
C ASP A 252 0.55 7.39 1.82
N LYS A 253 -0.56 7.51 1.08
CA LYS A 253 -1.59 6.46 0.93
C LYS A 253 -1.02 5.15 0.38
N THR A 254 0.26 5.13 0.07
CA THR A 254 0.96 4.09 -0.67
C THR A 254 2.19 3.53 0.03
N ASP A 255 2.48 3.93 1.28
CA ASP A 255 3.67 3.50 2.02
C ASP A 255 3.33 2.43 3.08
N ASP A 256 4.32 1.64 3.51
CA ASP A 256 4.21 0.63 4.59
C ASP A 256 3.58 1.23 5.86
N GLN A 257 3.82 2.51 6.15
CA GLN A 257 3.18 3.24 7.25
C GLN A 257 1.64 3.33 7.12
N HIS A 258 1.11 3.36 5.90
CA HIS A 258 -0.33 3.29 5.66
C HIS A 258 -0.89 1.97 6.14
N TYR A 259 -0.29 0.86 5.69
CA TYR A 259 -0.72 -0.48 6.09
C TYR A 259 -0.52 -0.73 7.59
N ASP A 260 0.54 -0.18 8.18
CA ASP A 260 0.79 -0.27 9.61
C ASP A 260 -0.26 0.49 10.42
N THR A 261 -0.64 1.70 9.98
CA THR A 261 -1.67 2.50 10.66
C THR A 261 -3.05 1.84 10.53
N ILE A 262 -3.39 1.32 9.36
CA ILE A 262 -4.62 0.54 9.14
C ILE A 262 -4.62 -0.71 10.03
N SER A 263 -3.52 -1.44 10.06
CA SER A 263 -3.34 -2.63 10.90
C SER A 263 -3.48 -2.30 12.38
N ALA A 264 -2.91 -1.18 12.84
CA ALA A 264 -3.05 -0.70 14.20
C ALA A 264 -4.52 -0.34 14.51
N PHE A 265 -5.21 0.36 13.60
CA PHE A 265 -6.64 0.66 13.73
C PHE A 265 -7.48 -0.61 13.89
N ILE A 266 -7.33 -1.55 12.96
CA ILE A 266 -8.05 -2.84 12.98
C ILE A 266 -7.80 -3.59 14.30
N LYS A 267 -6.52 -3.69 14.70
CA LYS A 267 -6.13 -4.39 15.93
C LYS A 267 -6.67 -3.70 17.19
N SER A 268 -6.78 -2.37 17.18
CA SER A 268 -7.35 -1.62 18.31
C SER A 268 -8.84 -1.88 18.45
N VAL A 269 -9.61 -1.87 17.36
CA VAL A 269 -11.04 -2.22 17.37
C VAL A 269 -11.23 -3.66 17.81
N ARG A 270 -10.47 -4.60 17.27
CA ARG A 270 -10.47 -6.03 17.63
C ARG A 270 -10.08 -6.25 19.09
N GLY A 271 -9.08 -5.51 19.57
CA GLY A 271 -8.58 -5.56 20.94
C GLY A 271 -9.44 -4.82 21.98
N SER A 272 -10.57 -4.24 21.55
CA SER A 272 -11.51 -3.52 22.43
C SER A 272 -10.90 -2.29 23.12
N ASP A 273 -10.03 -1.56 22.40
CA ASP A 273 -9.46 -0.29 22.84
C ASP A 273 -10.05 0.87 21.99
N PRO A 274 -11.12 1.53 22.46
CA PRO A 274 -11.77 2.62 21.71
C PRO A 274 -10.88 3.87 21.60
N ASP A 275 -10.00 4.14 22.57
CA ASP A 275 -9.13 5.32 22.55
C ASP A 275 -8.04 5.18 21.48
N ALA A 276 -7.39 4.02 21.44
CA ALA A 276 -6.43 3.71 20.37
C ALA A 276 -7.10 3.67 19.00
N ALA A 277 -8.30 3.08 18.89
CA ALA A 277 -9.06 3.03 17.63
C ALA A 277 -9.40 4.43 17.12
N LEU A 278 -9.89 5.33 17.98
CA LEU A 278 -10.14 6.74 17.65
C LEU A 278 -8.87 7.47 17.24
N TYR A 279 -7.76 7.24 17.95
CA TYR A 279 -6.47 7.84 17.62
C TYR A 279 -6.02 7.46 16.20
N TRP A 280 -6.01 6.18 15.88
CA TRP A 280 -5.58 5.70 14.57
C TRP A 280 -6.53 6.12 13.45
N MET A 281 -7.84 6.06 13.68
CA MET A 281 -8.84 6.60 12.75
C MET A 281 -8.59 8.08 12.46
N THR A 282 -8.42 8.88 13.51
CA THR A 282 -8.19 10.33 13.41
C THR A 282 -6.90 10.61 12.65
N LYS A 283 -5.81 9.87 12.94
CA LYS A 283 -4.54 9.96 12.22
C LYS A 283 -4.72 9.68 10.72
N MET A 284 -5.46 8.63 10.33
CA MET A 284 -5.74 8.31 8.93
C MET A 284 -6.51 9.43 8.23
N LEU A 285 -7.59 9.92 8.82
CA LEU A 285 -8.44 10.94 8.20
C LEU A 285 -7.76 12.31 8.10
N LEU A 286 -7.00 12.73 9.12
CA LEU A 286 -6.19 13.95 9.07
C LEU A 286 -5.07 13.88 8.04
N ALA A 287 -4.58 12.70 7.78
CA ALA A 287 -3.60 12.42 6.74
C ALA A 287 -4.20 12.32 5.32
N GLY A 288 -5.52 12.54 5.18
CA GLY A 288 -6.22 12.59 3.91
C GLY A 288 -6.68 11.22 3.39
N GLU A 289 -6.77 10.19 4.27
CA GLU A 289 -7.39 8.93 3.89
C GLU A 289 -8.87 9.14 3.53
N ASP A 290 -9.33 8.40 2.52
CA ASP A 290 -10.74 8.41 2.16
C ASP A 290 -11.59 7.84 3.32
N PRO A 291 -12.50 8.63 3.91
CA PRO A 291 -13.38 8.14 4.97
C PRO A 291 -14.14 6.86 4.60
N ARG A 292 -14.45 6.67 3.31
CA ARG A 292 -15.08 5.45 2.80
C ARG A 292 -14.20 4.22 2.99
N PHE A 293 -12.88 4.39 2.96
CA PHE A 293 -11.97 3.29 3.25
C PHE A 293 -12.09 2.85 4.70
N VAL A 294 -12.09 3.79 5.64
CA VAL A 294 -12.28 3.51 7.08
C VAL A 294 -13.63 2.83 7.32
N LEU A 295 -14.70 3.36 6.72
CA LEU A 295 -16.06 2.80 6.84
C LEU A 295 -16.14 1.38 6.28
N ARG A 296 -15.53 1.08 5.13
CA ARG A 296 -15.44 -0.30 4.60
C ARG A 296 -14.75 -1.25 5.59
N ARG A 297 -13.69 -0.80 6.25
CA ARG A 297 -13.01 -1.60 7.28
C ARG A 297 -13.89 -1.85 8.49
N LEU A 298 -14.67 -0.87 8.92
CA LEU A 298 -15.64 -1.05 10.02
C LEU A 298 -16.72 -2.07 9.67
N VAL A 299 -17.26 -2.05 8.44
CA VAL A 299 -18.22 -3.06 7.97
C VAL A 299 -17.62 -4.48 7.99
N ILE A 300 -16.37 -4.62 7.56
CA ILE A 300 -15.66 -5.91 7.62
C ILE A 300 -15.50 -6.36 9.08
N LEU A 301 -14.98 -5.48 9.96
CA LEU A 301 -14.76 -5.78 11.37
C LEU A 301 -16.06 -6.15 12.10
N ALA A 302 -17.17 -5.50 11.75
CA ALA A 302 -18.49 -5.81 12.31
C ALA A 302 -18.91 -7.27 12.03
N SER A 303 -18.52 -7.83 10.88
CA SER A 303 -18.83 -9.21 10.51
C SER A 303 -17.74 -10.19 10.95
N GLU A 304 -16.44 -9.81 10.82
CA GLU A 304 -15.28 -10.68 11.05
C GLU A 304 -14.99 -10.87 12.56
N ASP A 305 -14.99 -9.76 13.33
CA ASP A 305 -14.50 -9.75 14.70
C ASP A 305 -15.62 -9.66 15.76
N ILE A 306 -16.80 -9.17 15.38
CA ILE A 306 -17.96 -9.07 16.27
C ILE A 306 -18.97 -10.14 15.90
N GLY A 307 -19.30 -10.24 14.62
CA GLY A 307 -20.14 -11.30 14.07
C GLY A 307 -21.45 -11.49 14.81
N MET A 308 -21.68 -12.72 15.22
CA MET A 308 -22.90 -13.12 15.93
C MET A 308 -22.88 -12.83 17.44
N ALA A 309 -21.77 -12.35 18.00
CA ALA A 309 -21.76 -11.89 19.39
C ALA A 309 -22.63 -10.64 19.59
N ASP A 310 -22.67 -9.75 18.59
CA ASP A 310 -23.60 -8.63 18.50
C ASP A 310 -24.02 -8.37 17.04
N PRO A 311 -25.16 -8.93 16.59
CA PRO A 311 -25.65 -8.73 15.22
C PRO A 311 -25.93 -7.26 14.85
N ASN A 312 -26.13 -6.37 15.83
CA ASN A 312 -26.34 -4.95 15.57
C ASN A 312 -25.08 -4.25 15.08
N ALA A 313 -23.89 -4.81 15.31
CA ALA A 313 -22.63 -4.21 14.90
C ALA A 313 -22.61 -3.91 13.39
N LEU A 314 -23.07 -4.85 12.58
CA LEU A 314 -23.14 -4.67 11.12
C LEU A 314 -24.17 -3.60 10.74
N LEU A 315 -25.29 -3.48 11.45
CA LEU A 315 -26.30 -2.45 11.23
C LEU A 315 -25.72 -1.07 11.55
N VAL A 316 -25.01 -0.92 12.67
CA VAL A 316 -24.37 0.34 13.08
C VAL A 316 -23.30 0.75 12.06
N ALA A 317 -22.43 -0.17 11.63
CA ALA A 317 -21.40 0.11 10.65
C ALA A 317 -21.99 0.56 9.29
N ASN A 318 -23.05 -0.12 8.83
CA ASN A 318 -23.74 0.26 7.59
C ASN A 318 -24.50 1.59 7.73
N ALA A 319 -25.16 1.84 8.86
CA ALA A 319 -25.83 3.12 9.11
C ALA A 319 -24.82 4.28 9.10
N ALA A 320 -23.64 4.10 9.71
CA ALA A 320 -22.58 5.10 9.68
C ALA A 320 -22.09 5.36 8.25
N ALA A 321 -21.89 4.30 7.44
CA ALA A 321 -21.47 4.43 6.06
C ALA A 321 -22.52 5.18 5.20
N GLN A 322 -23.80 4.86 5.35
CA GLN A 322 -24.87 5.54 4.64
C GLN A 322 -25.03 7.00 5.09
N SER A 323 -24.93 7.26 6.40
CA SER A 323 -25.00 8.62 6.93
C SER A 323 -23.84 9.47 6.42
N PHE A 324 -22.65 8.91 6.32
CA PHE A 324 -21.49 9.61 5.75
C PHE A 324 -21.73 10.02 4.29
N GLU A 325 -22.32 9.16 3.46
CA GLU A 325 -22.64 9.50 2.06
C GLU A 325 -23.63 10.66 1.95
N TYR A 326 -24.50 10.83 2.95
CA TYR A 326 -25.46 11.91 3.00
C TYR A 326 -24.89 13.22 3.56
N LEU A 327 -24.06 13.13 4.60
CA LEU A 327 -23.53 14.27 5.35
C LEU A 327 -22.21 14.81 4.75
N GLY A 328 -21.32 13.92 4.35
CA GLY A 328 -19.94 14.28 4.00
C GLY A 328 -19.11 14.75 5.19
N MET A 329 -17.95 15.35 4.87
CA MET A 329 -17.09 15.99 5.90
C MET A 329 -17.42 17.48 5.97
N PRO A 330 -17.30 18.14 7.17
CA PRO A 330 -16.72 17.61 8.41
C PRO A 330 -17.72 16.84 9.32
N GLU A 331 -19.02 16.93 9.10
CA GLU A 331 -20.06 16.36 9.99
C GLU A 331 -19.96 14.82 10.06
N GLY A 332 -19.47 14.19 9.01
CA GLY A 332 -19.24 12.75 8.97
C GLY A 332 -18.27 12.20 10.03
N TRP A 333 -17.46 13.06 10.67
CA TRP A 333 -16.62 12.65 11.80
C TRP A 333 -17.42 11.99 12.92
N TYR A 334 -18.60 12.53 13.25
CA TYR A 334 -19.41 12.03 14.34
C TYR A 334 -19.94 10.62 14.06
N THR A 335 -20.40 10.37 12.84
CA THR A 335 -20.95 9.05 12.47
C THR A 335 -19.86 7.97 12.41
N ILE A 336 -18.68 8.31 11.92
CA ILE A 336 -17.52 7.39 11.88
C ILE A 336 -17.05 7.10 13.31
N ALA A 337 -16.86 8.13 14.13
CA ALA A 337 -16.42 7.97 15.51
C ALA A 337 -17.41 7.14 16.36
N GLN A 338 -18.72 7.36 16.17
CA GLN A 338 -19.75 6.57 16.84
C GLN A 338 -19.63 5.08 16.48
N ALA A 339 -19.46 4.76 15.20
CA ALA A 339 -19.27 3.38 14.76
C ALA A 339 -17.98 2.76 15.33
N VAL A 340 -16.87 3.51 15.35
CA VAL A 340 -15.60 3.06 15.94
C VAL A 340 -15.77 2.74 17.42
N ILE A 341 -16.37 3.62 18.19
CA ILE A 341 -16.62 3.40 19.62
C ILE A 341 -17.51 2.18 19.83
N TYR A 342 -18.62 2.09 19.08
CA TYR A 342 -19.55 0.97 19.20
C TYR A 342 -18.84 -0.37 18.91
N LEU A 343 -18.12 -0.46 17.78
CA LEU A 343 -17.46 -1.71 17.41
C LEU A 343 -16.29 -2.05 18.36
N SER A 344 -15.59 -1.05 18.88
CA SER A 344 -14.52 -1.29 19.85
C SER A 344 -15.06 -1.84 21.18
N THR A 345 -16.25 -1.42 21.59
CA THR A 345 -16.86 -1.80 22.88
C THR A 345 -17.82 -2.98 22.79
N ALA A 346 -18.21 -3.41 21.58
CA ALA A 346 -19.05 -4.58 21.36
C ALA A 346 -18.34 -5.89 21.77
N PRO A 347 -19.10 -6.92 22.20
CA PRO A 347 -18.54 -8.25 22.42
C PRO A 347 -17.96 -8.83 21.13
N LYS A 348 -16.92 -9.63 21.23
CA LYS A 348 -16.15 -10.12 20.07
C LYS A 348 -16.38 -11.60 19.83
N SER A 349 -16.62 -11.97 18.56
CA SER A 349 -16.63 -13.35 18.10
C SER A 349 -16.24 -13.42 16.64
N ASN A 350 -15.33 -14.32 16.31
CA ASN A 350 -14.94 -14.65 14.94
C ASN A 350 -15.60 -15.94 14.42
N SER A 351 -16.63 -16.43 15.08
CA SER A 351 -17.31 -17.69 14.75
C SER A 351 -17.89 -17.73 13.32
N VAL A 352 -18.20 -16.55 12.77
CA VAL A 352 -18.61 -16.41 11.35
C VAL A 352 -17.53 -16.93 10.40
N GLY A 353 -16.27 -16.95 10.81
CA GLY A 353 -15.16 -17.55 10.07
C GLY A 353 -15.28 -19.05 9.81
N ALA A 354 -16.28 -19.74 10.36
CA ALA A 354 -16.57 -21.15 10.10
C ALA A 354 -16.64 -21.51 8.60
N PHE A 355 -16.99 -20.59 7.73
CA PHE A 355 -17.01 -20.80 6.29
C PHE A 355 -15.62 -21.14 5.71
N TRP A 356 -14.52 -20.75 6.38
CA TRP A 356 -13.18 -21.13 5.96
C TRP A 356 -12.93 -22.61 6.12
N GLU A 357 -13.42 -23.23 7.22
CA GLU A 357 -13.34 -24.69 7.40
C GLU A 357 -14.15 -25.42 6.34
N VAL A 358 -15.36 -24.94 6.03
CA VAL A 358 -16.20 -25.49 4.95
C VAL A 358 -15.48 -25.39 3.60
N GLN A 359 -14.83 -24.26 3.34
CA GLN A 359 -14.10 -24.06 2.09
C GLN A 359 -12.91 -25.03 1.96
N GLU A 360 -12.17 -25.25 3.05
CA GLU A 360 -11.04 -26.20 3.06
C GLU A 360 -11.54 -27.63 2.93
N GLU A 361 -12.62 -28.00 3.59
CA GLU A 361 -13.24 -29.33 3.44
C GLU A 361 -13.61 -29.62 1.96
N ILE A 362 -14.30 -28.68 1.32
CA ILE A 362 -14.69 -28.83 -0.09
C ILE A 362 -13.48 -28.89 -1.03
N LYS A 363 -12.43 -28.11 -0.75
CA LYS A 363 -11.20 -28.13 -1.57
C LYS A 363 -10.41 -29.42 -1.45
N GLN A 364 -10.38 -30.02 -0.27
CA GLN A 364 -9.59 -31.22 0.00
C GLN A 364 -10.32 -32.49 -0.38
N ASN A 365 -11.62 -32.57 -0.08
CA ASN A 365 -12.41 -33.80 -0.19
C ASN A 365 -13.44 -33.75 -1.33
N GLY A 366 -13.57 -32.60 -2.01
CA GLY A 366 -14.58 -32.40 -3.03
C GLY A 366 -15.94 -31.98 -2.46
N ALA A 367 -16.85 -31.61 -3.35
CA ALA A 367 -18.24 -31.29 -2.97
C ALA A 367 -19.05 -32.58 -2.85
N GLY A 368 -19.60 -32.83 -1.67
CA GLY A 368 -20.49 -33.95 -1.42
C GLY A 368 -21.79 -33.86 -2.23
N ALA A 369 -22.44 -35.00 -2.48
CA ALA A 369 -23.72 -35.07 -3.18
C ALA A 369 -24.85 -34.47 -2.30
N VAL A 370 -25.81 -33.82 -2.95
CA VAL A 370 -27.04 -33.38 -2.25
C VAL A 370 -27.90 -34.58 -1.89
N PRO A 371 -28.28 -34.77 -0.62
CA PRO A 371 -29.19 -35.82 -0.20
C PRO A 371 -30.51 -35.79 -0.99
N VAL A 372 -31.03 -36.98 -1.40
CA VAL A 372 -32.17 -37.08 -2.31
C VAL A 372 -33.40 -36.32 -1.82
N HIS A 373 -33.68 -36.37 -0.52
CA HIS A 373 -34.82 -35.67 0.10
C HIS A 373 -34.68 -34.12 0.08
N LEU A 374 -33.47 -33.59 -0.11
CA LEU A 374 -33.24 -32.16 -0.25
C LEU A 374 -33.22 -31.67 -1.70
N MET A 375 -33.26 -32.59 -2.64
CA MET A 375 -33.30 -32.25 -4.08
C MET A 375 -34.64 -31.63 -4.46
N ASP A 376 -34.64 -30.76 -5.47
CA ASP A 376 -35.82 -30.04 -5.94
C ASP A 376 -36.79 -31.02 -6.65
N SER A 377 -37.90 -31.34 -5.99
CA SER A 377 -38.95 -32.22 -6.52
C SER A 377 -39.67 -31.65 -7.75
N SER A 378 -39.66 -30.30 -7.93
CA SER A 378 -40.27 -29.69 -9.13
C SER A 378 -39.55 -30.01 -10.41
N ARG A 379 -38.30 -30.48 -10.34
CA ARG A 379 -37.46 -30.89 -11.46
C ARG A 379 -37.43 -32.41 -11.69
N ASP A 380 -38.10 -33.17 -10.87
CA ASP A 380 -38.15 -34.64 -10.97
C ASP A 380 -39.20 -35.14 -11.98
N ALA A 381 -39.12 -34.69 -13.24
CA ALA A 381 -40.02 -35.08 -14.32
C ALA A 381 -39.97 -36.60 -14.67
N LYS A 382 -38.98 -37.35 -14.12
CA LYS A 382 -38.75 -38.76 -14.44
C LYS A 382 -38.91 -39.72 -13.25
N GLY A 383 -39.33 -39.23 -12.08
CA GLY A 383 -39.57 -40.07 -10.91
C GLY A 383 -38.29 -40.66 -10.28
N PHE A 384 -37.20 -39.86 -10.17
CA PHE A 384 -36.00 -40.29 -9.47
C PHE A 384 -36.09 -40.16 -7.93
N GLY A 385 -37.26 -39.76 -7.43
CA GLY A 385 -37.52 -39.63 -6.00
C GLY A 385 -36.99 -38.31 -5.37
N HIS A 386 -36.71 -37.29 -6.19
CA HIS A 386 -36.22 -36.00 -5.67
C HIS A 386 -37.23 -35.38 -4.71
N GLY A 387 -36.76 -35.00 -3.49
CA GLY A 387 -37.58 -34.44 -2.44
C GLY A 387 -38.41 -35.48 -1.63
N GLU A 388 -38.29 -36.77 -1.97
CA GLU A 388 -39.03 -37.83 -1.23
C GLU A 388 -38.45 -37.96 0.19
N GLY A 389 -39.36 -37.96 1.19
CA GLY A 389 -38.97 -38.04 2.58
C GLY A 389 -38.63 -36.72 3.24
N TYR A 390 -38.64 -35.57 2.51
CA TYR A 390 -38.38 -34.28 3.10
C TYR A 390 -39.46 -33.90 4.15
N GLN A 391 -39.03 -33.58 5.35
CA GLN A 391 -39.85 -33.11 6.43
C GLN A 391 -39.84 -31.58 6.51
N TYR A 392 -41.00 -30.96 6.24
CA TYR A 392 -41.10 -29.49 6.24
C TYR A 392 -41.09 -28.93 7.65
N PRO A 393 -40.08 -28.19 8.12
CA PRO A 393 -39.93 -27.81 9.52
C PRO A 393 -41.12 -27.02 10.10
N HIS A 394 -41.80 -26.19 9.30
CA HIS A 394 -42.96 -25.41 9.77
C HIS A 394 -44.19 -26.28 10.10
N SER A 395 -44.21 -27.56 9.75
CA SER A 395 -45.23 -28.50 10.14
C SER A 395 -44.99 -29.13 11.51
N PHE A 396 -43.90 -28.82 12.18
CA PHE A 396 -43.49 -29.38 13.46
C PHE A 396 -43.44 -28.29 14.53
N GLU A 397 -43.63 -28.73 15.80
CA GLU A 397 -43.54 -27.83 16.95
C GLU A 397 -42.18 -27.13 17.04
N GLY A 398 -42.18 -25.83 17.27
CA GLY A 398 -40.98 -25.01 17.31
C GLY A 398 -40.31 -24.81 15.95
N HIS A 399 -40.98 -25.18 14.84
CA HIS A 399 -40.47 -25.08 13.47
C HIS A 399 -39.12 -25.75 13.30
N PHE A 400 -38.89 -26.86 13.97
CA PHE A 400 -37.66 -27.66 13.92
C PHE A 400 -37.98 -29.13 13.70
N THR A 401 -37.24 -29.80 12.84
CA THR A 401 -37.26 -31.24 12.65
C THR A 401 -35.87 -31.79 12.53
N PRO A 402 -35.52 -32.87 13.26
CA PRO A 402 -34.22 -33.51 13.18
C PRO A 402 -34.15 -34.38 11.94
N GLN A 403 -33.59 -33.84 10.86
CA GLN A 403 -33.27 -34.58 9.62
C GLN A 403 -31.88 -34.26 9.13
N GLN A 404 -31.36 -35.05 8.21
CA GLN A 404 -30.06 -34.82 7.58
C GLN A 404 -30.11 -33.60 6.64
N TYR A 405 -29.12 -32.72 6.74
CA TYR A 405 -28.95 -31.57 5.84
C TYR A 405 -27.59 -31.54 5.16
N LEU A 406 -26.59 -32.21 5.71
CA LEU A 406 -25.25 -32.33 5.10
C LEU A 406 -25.20 -33.55 4.18
N PRO A 407 -24.25 -33.59 3.23
CA PRO A 407 -23.91 -34.81 2.46
C PRO A 407 -23.63 -36.00 3.38
N ASP A 408 -23.81 -37.20 2.86
CA ASP A 408 -23.67 -38.46 3.62
C ASP A 408 -22.29 -38.57 4.31
N ASP A 409 -21.24 -38.18 3.60
CA ASP A 409 -19.85 -38.21 4.10
C ASP A 409 -19.58 -37.23 5.23
N LEU A 410 -20.51 -36.28 5.44
CA LEU A 410 -20.38 -35.20 6.44
C LEU A 410 -21.44 -35.28 7.54
N ILE A 411 -22.19 -36.39 7.66
CA ILE A 411 -23.17 -36.59 8.73
C ILE A 411 -22.48 -36.45 10.09
N GLY A 412 -23.04 -35.58 10.95
CA GLY A 412 -22.51 -35.29 12.28
C GLY A 412 -21.37 -34.28 12.32
N ARG A 413 -20.83 -33.85 11.17
CA ARG A 413 -19.81 -32.79 11.11
C ARG A 413 -20.39 -31.45 11.58
N GLN A 414 -19.62 -30.72 12.38
CA GLN A 414 -19.97 -29.39 12.88
C GLN A 414 -18.90 -28.41 12.43
N PHE A 415 -19.30 -27.36 11.72
CA PHE A 415 -18.41 -26.26 11.29
C PHE A 415 -18.61 -25.01 12.14
N TYR A 416 -19.88 -24.67 12.49
CA TYR A 416 -20.18 -23.50 13.27
C TYR A 416 -20.11 -23.81 14.76
N HIS A 417 -19.21 -23.13 15.47
CA HIS A 417 -19.01 -23.22 16.90
C HIS A 417 -19.23 -21.84 17.54
N PRO A 418 -20.41 -21.58 18.14
CA PRO A 418 -20.68 -20.29 18.77
C PRO A 418 -19.73 -20.06 19.95
N SER A 419 -19.26 -18.83 20.10
CA SER A 419 -18.30 -18.45 21.14
C SER A 419 -18.88 -18.44 22.57
N GLY A 420 -20.19 -18.44 22.71
CA GLY A 420 -20.87 -18.28 24.00
C GLY A 420 -20.82 -16.84 24.55
N ILE A 421 -20.37 -15.86 23.75
CA ILE A 421 -20.25 -14.45 24.14
C ILE A 421 -21.40 -13.64 23.53
N GLY A 422 -21.98 -12.70 24.29
CA GLY A 422 -23.02 -11.82 23.80
C GLY A 422 -24.26 -12.60 23.32
N TYR A 423 -24.79 -12.28 22.15
CA TYR A 423 -25.96 -12.96 21.59
C TYR A 423 -25.67 -14.44 21.25
N GLU A 424 -24.44 -14.82 21.02
CA GLU A 424 -24.07 -16.22 20.74
C GLU A 424 -24.27 -17.16 21.93
N ALA A 425 -24.33 -16.66 23.17
CA ALA A 425 -24.72 -17.47 24.32
C ALA A 425 -26.13 -18.08 24.14
N GLN A 426 -27.08 -17.27 23.65
CA GLN A 426 -28.44 -17.72 23.34
C GLN A 426 -28.49 -18.64 22.13
N VAL A 427 -27.62 -18.38 21.13
CA VAL A 427 -27.47 -19.24 19.95
C VAL A 427 -26.90 -20.61 20.33
N ALA A 428 -25.87 -20.64 21.18
CA ALA A 428 -25.25 -21.87 21.67
C ALA A 428 -26.26 -22.78 22.37
N GLU A 429 -27.01 -22.25 23.35
CA GLU A 429 -28.03 -23.01 24.07
C GLU A 429 -29.10 -23.62 23.16
N ARG A 430 -29.56 -22.85 22.16
CA ARG A 430 -30.55 -23.29 21.19
C ARG A 430 -29.98 -24.36 20.24
N LEU A 431 -28.75 -24.14 19.77
CA LEU A 431 -28.08 -25.04 18.82
C LEU A 431 -27.73 -26.38 19.46
N GLU A 432 -27.33 -26.41 20.72
CA GLU A 432 -27.03 -27.62 21.47
C GLU A 432 -28.30 -28.55 21.53
N ARG A 433 -29.46 -27.99 21.89
CA ARG A 433 -30.72 -28.74 21.90
C ARG A 433 -31.08 -29.33 20.53
N TRP A 434 -30.85 -28.55 19.46
CA TRP A 434 -31.15 -29.02 18.10
C TRP A 434 -30.17 -30.12 17.65
N ARG A 435 -28.89 -29.97 17.96
CA ARG A 435 -27.85 -30.96 17.63
C ARG A 435 -28.07 -32.28 18.38
N GLU A 436 -28.45 -32.23 19.63
CA GLU A 436 -28.80 -33.43 20.41
C GLU A 436 -30.02 -34.18 19.81
N ALA A 437 -31.04 -33.45 19.43
CA ALA A 437 -32.22 -34.07 18.79
C ALA A 437 -31.87 -34.68 17.44
N GLN A 438 -31.04 -33.99 16.62
CA GLN A 438 -30.58 -34.48 15.34
C GLN A 438 -29.70 -35.73 15.50
N ALA A 439 -28.76 -35.74 16.43
CA ALA A 439 -27.87 -36.88 16.68
C ALA A 439 -28.69 -38.12 17.14
N LYS A 440 -29.69 -37.92 17.99
CA LYS A 440 -30.56 -39.02 18.41
C LYS A 440 -31.38 -39.62 17.26
N THR A 441 -31.74 -38.85 16.26
CA THR A 441 -32.51 -39.32 15.10
C THR A 441 -31.59 -39.98 14.06
N LEU A 442 -30.45 -39.36 13.76
CA LEU A 442 -29.50 -39.90 12.78
C LEU A 442 -28.70 -41.08 13.31
N GLY A 443 -28.36 -41.14 14.59
CA GLY A 443 -27.68 -42.27 15.23
C GLY A 443 -28.56 -43.55 15.41
N LYS A 444 -29.88 -43.43 15.19
CA LYS A 444 -30.78 -44.59 15.19
C LYS A 444 -30.90 -45.27 13.82
N THR A 445 -30.34 -44.67 12.77
CA THR A 445 -30.39 -45.22 11.41
C THR A 445 -29.27 -46.24 11.12
N GLU A 446 -28.27 -46.39 12.02
CA GLU A 446 -27.19 -47.40 11.88
C GLU A 446 -27.55 -48.82 12.44
N THR A 447 -28.79 -49.05 12.92
CA THR A 447 -29.21 -50.38 13.40
C THR A 447 -30.53 -50.81 12.78
N VAL A 448 -30.56 -50.95 11.46
CA VAL A 448 -31.54 -51.78 10.76
C VAL A 448 -30.76 -52.68 9.80
N ASP A 449 -30.57 -53.94 10.22
CA ASP A 449 -30.01 -55.09 9.50
C ASP A 449 -30.63 -55.29 8.12
#